data_2a505f1134a51ecd74bb37d992e423b2
#
_entry.id   2a505f1134a51ecd74bb37d992e423b2
#
_cell.length_a   1.000
_cell.length_b   1.000
_cell.length_c   1.000
_cell.angle_alpha   90.00
_cell.angle_beta   90.00
_cell.angle_gamma   90.00
#
_symmetry.space_group_name_H-M   'P 1'
#
loop_
_entity.id
_entity.type
_entity.pdbx_description
1 polymer ?
#
loop_
_entity_poly.entity_id
_entity_poly.type
_entity_poly.pdbx_seq_one_letter_code
_entity_poly.pdbx_strand_id
1 'polypeptide(L)'
;RTIAPVEQVLFVISGFVLFAGLLGMLTTILSTLNERRREIAVLRAVGARGRHVVMLIVLETLLVVTAGCALGVGMLYSLMSLARPTVARRFGVDLALTWLDSTQLGILGSVIGAAVVVALIPGFIAYRRSIQDGLALKV
;
A
#
# COMPACT_ATOMS: atom_id res chain seq x y z
N ARG A 1 -15.07 -9.02 -30.18
CA ARG A 1 -16.06 -9.37 -29.10
C ARG A 1 -15.49 -10.30 -28.02
N THR A 2 -14.26 -10.80 -28.15
CA THR A 2 -13.61 -11.75 -27.19
C THR A 2 -12.68 -11.07 -26.19
N ILE A 3 -12.45 -9.77 -26.25
CA ILE A 3 -11.50 -9.04 -25.38
C ILE A 3 -12.16 -8.67 -24.03
N ALA A 4 -13.46 -8.37 -24.03
CA ALA A 4 -14.18 -7.97 -22.82
C ALA A 4 -14.13 -9.00 -21.66
N PRO A 5 -14.28 -10.32 -21.88
CA PRO A 5 -14.19 -11.28 -20.78
C PRO A 5 -12.76 -11.40 -20.21
N VAL A 6 -11.74 -11.22 -21.02
CA VAL A 6 -10.34 -11.26 -20.57
C VAL A 6 -10.02 -10.06 -19.69
N GLU A 7 -10.50 -8.87 -20.07
CA GLU A 7 -10.34 -7.65 -19.30
C GLU A 7 -11.03 -7.75 -17.94
N GLN A 8 -12.25 -8.29 -17.90
CA GLN A 8 -12.97 -8.54 -16.63
C GLN A 8 -12.23 -9.49 -15.71
N VAL A 9 -11.71 -10.60 -16.23
CA VAL A 9 -10.93 -11.58 -15.44
C VAL A 9 -9.67 -10.94 -14.89
N LEU A 10 -8.93 -10.18 -15.70
CA LEU A 10 -7.74 -9.46 -15.24
C LEU A 10 -8.06 -8.43 -14.17
N PHE A 11 -9.18 -7.73 -14.30
CA PHE A 11 -9.63 -6.75 -13.29
C PHE A 11 -9.96 -7.43 -11.96
N VAL A 12 -10.65 -8.56 -11.99
CA VAL A 12 -10.96 -9.36 -10.79
C VAL A 12 -9.69 -9.89 -10.13
N ILE A 13 -8.75 -10.44 -10.91
CA ILE A 13 -7.46 -10.92 -10.38
C ILE A 13 -6.69 -9.77 -9.74
N SER A 14 -6.62 -8.61 -10.39
CA SER A 14 -5.95 -7.42 -9.85
C SER A 14 -6.58 -6.94 -8.54
N GLY A 15 -7.92 -6.98 -8.45
CA GLY A 15 -8.65 -6.68 -7.21
C GLY A 15 -8.31 -7.66 -6.08
N PHE A 16 -8.20 -8.95 -6.38
CA PHE A 16 -7.79 -9.97 -5.41
C PHE A 16 -6.35 -9.77 -4.92
N VAL A 17 -5.43 -9.47 -5.82
CA VAL A 17 -4.02 -9.19 -5.48
C VAL A 17 -3.91 -7.95 -4.59
N LEU A 18 -4.65 -6.89 -4.94
CA LEU A 18 -4.71 -5.67 -4.14
C LEU A 18 -5.25 -5.95 -2.73
N PHE A 19 -6.36 -6.69 -2.64
CA PHE A 19 -6.97 -7.06 -1.36
C PHE A 19 -6.02 -7.90 -0.50
N ALA A 20 -5.39 -8.91 -1.07
CA ALA A 20 -4.38 -9.73 -0.37
C ALA A 20 -3.19 -8.89 0.10
N GLY A 21 -2.72 -7.95 -0.72
CA GLY A 21 -1.65 -7.03 -0.37
C GLY A 21 -2.02 -6.12 0.80
N LEU A 22 -3.24 -5.56 0.80
CA LEU A 22 -3.74 -4.74 1.90
C LEU A 22 -3.90 -5.53 3.21
N LEU A 23 -4.37 -6.78 3.13
CA LEU A 23 -4.43 -7.66 4.31
C LEU A 23 -3.05 -8.01 4.85
N GLY A 24 -2.10 -8.33 3.97
CA GLY A 24 -0.70 -8.58 4.35
C GLY A 24 -0.07 -7.36 5.04
N MET A 25 -0.29 -6.18 4.48
CA MET A 25 0.14 -4.92 5.06
C MET A 25 -0.48 -4.69 6.45
N LEU A 26 -1.78 -4.89 6.61
CA LEU A 26 -2.47 -4.76 7.89
C LEU A 26 -1.87 -5.71 8.94
N THR A 27 -1.65 -6.97 8.56
CA THR A 27 -1.04 -7.99 9.43
C THR A 27 0.36 -7.59 9.87
N THR A 28 1.18 -7.12 8.93
CA THR A 28 2.55 -6.65 9.20
C THR A 28 2.56 -5.47 10.17
N ILE A 29 1.71 -4.47 9.96
CA ILE A 29 1.63 -3.30 10.83
C ILE A 29 1.18 -3.73 12.24
N LEU A 30 0.18 -4.61 12.36
CA LEU A 30 -0.30 -5.10 13.67
C LEU A 30 0.78 -5.91 14.42
N SER A 31 1.53 -6.77 13.72
CA SER A 31 2.67 -7.49 14.29
C SER A 31 3.76 -6.53 14.78
N THR A 32 4.15 -5.60 13.93
CA THR A 32 5.18 -4.61 14.25
C THR A 32 4.78 -3.73 15.45
N LEU A 33 3.51 -3.34 15.55
CA LEU A 33 3.01 -2.59 16.72
C LEU A 33 3.15 -3.38 18.01
N ASN A 34 2.99 -4.71 17.96
CA ASN A 34 3.13 -5.56 19.14
C ASN A 34 4.61 -5.69 19.59
N GLU A 35 5.53 -5.78 18.63
CA GLU A 35 6.97 -5.85 18.87
C GLU A 35 7.54 -4.50 19.32
N ARG A 36 7.09 -3.41 18.73
CA ARG A 36 7.54 -2.02 19.04
C ARG A 36 6.88 -1.40 20.27
N ARG A 37 6.07 -2.14 21.03
CA ARG A 37 5.43 -1.61 22.27
C ARG A 37 6.42 -0.96 23.21
N ARG A 38 7.60 -1.55 23.37
CA ARG A 38 8.67 -1.04 24.23
C ARG A 38 9.23 0.30 23.72
N GLU A 39 9.45 0.40 22.41
CA GLU A 39 9.95 1.62 21.76
C GLU A 39 8.94 2.76 21.86
N ILE A 40 7.66 2.46 21.65
CA ILE A 40 6.56 3.41 21.78
C ILE A 40 6.45 3.90 23.23
N ALA A 41 6.63 3.02 24.21
CA ALA A 41 6.64 3.38 25.64
C ALA A 41 7.81 4.33 25.97
N VAL A 42 9.00 4.09 25.44
CA VAL A 42 10.18 4.96 25.59
C VAL A 42 9.94 6.32 24.93
N LEU A 43 9.42 6.36 23.70
CA LEU A 43 9.08 7.62 23.04
C LEU A 43 8.09 8.46 23.87
N ARG A 44 7.15 7.80 24.53
CA ARG A 44 6.17 8.47 25.40
C ARG A 44 6.78 8.97 26.70
N ALA A 45 7.73 8.24 27.28
CA ALA A 45 8.46 8.68 28.46
C ALA A 45 9.24 9.99 28.20
N VAL A 46 9.69 10.20 26.96
CA VAL A 46 10.35 11.43 26.48
C VAL A 46 9.32 12.53 26.07
N GLY A 47 8.00 12.27 26.19
CA GLY A 47 6.95 13.26 25.97
C GLY A 47 6.31 13.25 24.56
N ALA A 48 6.53 12.21 23.75
CA ALA A 48 5.86 12.09 22.45
C ALA A 48 4.35 11.90 22.63
N ARG A 49 3.56 12.75 21.98
CA ARG A 49 2.09 12.63 21.96
C ARG A 49 1.67 11.50 21.01
N GLY A 50 0.57 10.78 21.30
CA GLY A 50 0.05 9.69 20.48
C GLY A 50 -0.12 10.02 19.00
N ARG A 51 -0.41 11.29 18.67
CA ARG A 51 -0.49 11.78 17.29
C ARG A 51 0.82 11.62 16.49
N HIS A 52 1.98 11.73 17.14
CA HIS A 52 3.27 11.57 16.49
C HIS A 52 3.51 10.11 16.08
N VAL A 53 3.05 9.16 16.90
CA VAL A 53 3.12 7.73 16.60
C VAL A 53 2.24 7.38 15.40
N VAL A 54 1.00 7.89 15.37
CA VAL A 54 0.10 7.69 14.21
C VAL A 54 0.69 8.30 12.94
N MET A 55 1.22 9.52 13.03
CA MET A 55 1.85 10.20 11.89
C MET A 55 3.06 9.42 11.35
N LEU A 56 3.86 8.82 12.23
CA LEU A 56 5.00 8.00 11.84
C LEU A 56 4.55 6.75 11.07
N ILE A 57 3.52 6.04 11.56
CA ILE A 57 2.96 4.86 10.90
C ILE A 57 2.42 5.20 9.51
N VAL A 58 1.67 6.30 9.40
CA VAL A 58 1.11 6.75 8.12
C VAL A 58 2.24 7.15 7.15
N LEU A 59 3.26 7.83 7.62
CA LEU A 59 4.40 8.24 6.79
C LEU A 59 5.20 7.01 6.31
N GLU A 60 5.49 6.06 7.18
CA GLU A 60 6.15 4.80 6.85
C GLU A 60 5.34 4.03 5.78
N THR A 61 4.03 3.92 5.99
CA THR A 61 3.11 3.31 5.03
C THR A 61 3.15 4.01 3.67
N LEU A 62 3.07 5.33 3.67
CA LEU A 62 3.08 6.12 2.45
C LEU A 62 4.40 5.92 1.66
N LEU A 63 5.53 5.89 2.35
CA LEU A 63 6.83 5.63 1.74
C LEU A 63 6.89 4.22 1.11
N VAL A 64 6.46 3.19 1.84
CA VAL A 64 6.48 1.81 1.33
C VAL A 64 5.55 1.65 0.13
N VAL A 65 4.34 2.20 0.21
CA VAL A 65 3.34 2.08 -0.88
C VAL A 65 3.77 2.86 -2.11
N THR A 66 4.29 4.08 -1.95
CA THR A 66 4.78 4.87 -3.11
C THR A 66 6.00 4.23 -3.76
N ALA A 67 6.93 3.68 -2.97
CA ALA A 67 8.06 2.91 -3.48
C ALA A 67 7.58 1.65 -4.22
N GLY A 68 6.61 0.90 -3.65
CA GLY A 68 6.00 -0.27 -4.27
C GLY A 68 5.30 0.07 -5.60
N CYS A 69 4.53 1.15 -5.64
CA CYS A 69 3.90 1.63 -6.87
C CYS A 69 4.94 2.01 -7.93
N ALA A 70 6.00 2.73 -7.55
CA ALA A 70 7.07 3.10 -8.47
C ALA A 70 7.80 1.88 -9.04
N LEU A 71 8.12 0.90 -8.19
CA LEU A 71 8.72 -0.36 -8.63
C LEU A 71 7.77 -1.17 -9.52
N GLY A 72 6.49 -1.24 -9.18
CA GLY A 72 5.48 -1.95 -9.97
C GLY A 72 5.31 -1.35 -11.37
N VAL A 73 5.21 -0.03 -11.45
CA VAL A 73 5.15 0.69 -12.73
C VAL A 73 6.44 0.50 -13.51
N GLY A 74 7.61 0.66 -12.87
CA GLY A 74 8.90 0.46 -13.51
C GLY A 74 9.07 -0.96 -14.07
N MET A 75 8.66 -1.98 -13.31
CA MET A 75 8.69 -3.37 -13.73
C MET A 75 7.73 -3.64 -14.91
N LEU A 76 6.52 -3.06 -14.87
CA LEU A 76 5.55 -3.15 -15.97
C LEU A 76 6.13 -2.61 -17.27
N TYR A 77 6.69 -1.39 -17.25
CA TYR A 77 7.28 -0.78 -18.44
C TYR A 77 8.50 -1.54 -18.94
N SER A 78 9.33 -2.06 -18.05
CA SER A 78 10.49 -2.87 -18.39
C SER A 78 10.09 -4.18 -19.09
N LEU A 79 9.12 -4.91 -18.52
CA LEU A 79 8.58 -6.13 -19.11
C LEU A 79 7.92 -5.86 -20.46
N MET A 80 7.16 -4.77 -20.57
CA MET A 80 6.49 -4.39 -21.81
C MET A 80 7.49 -4.04 -22.90
N SER A 81 8.58 -3.33 -22.59
CA SER A 81 9.65 -2.99 -23.52
C SER A 81 10.40 -4.22 -24.04
N LEU A 82 10.63 -5.21 -23.18
CA LEU A 82 11.25 -6.48 -23.53
C LEU A 82 10.31 -7.39 -24.36
N ALA A 83 9.02 -7.40 -24.05
CA ALA A 83 8.03 -8.23 -24.73
C ALA A 83 7.65 -7.67 -26.11
N ARG A 84 7.68 -6.35 -26.28
CA ARG A 84 7.27 -5.64 -27.50
C ARG A 84 7.86 -6.22 -28.79
N PRO A 85 9.19 -6.42 -28.96
CA PRO A 85 9.75 -6.95 -30.21
C PRO A 85 9.30 -8.38 -30.51
N THR A 86 9.06 -9.18 -29.47
CA THR A 86 8.63 -10.58 -29.63
C THR A 86 7.16 -10.67 -30.04
N VAL A 87 6.31 -9.85 -29.43
CA VAL A 87 4.87 -9.78 -29.73
C VAL A 87 4.63 -9.19 -31.10
N ALA A 88 5.32 -8.11 -31.46
CA ALA A 88 5.22 -7.50 -32.77
C ALA A 88 5.62 -8.48 -33.89
N ARG A 89 6.70 -9.27 -33.71
CA ARG A 89 7.15 -10.26 -34.67
C ARG A 89 6.24 -11.47 -34.81
N ARG A 90 5.63 -11.94 -33.69
CA ARG A 90 4.82 -13.17 -33.70
C ARG A 90 3.34 -12.93 -34.00
N PHE A 91 2.80 -11.79 -33.59
CA PHE A 91 1.37 -11.51 -33.65
C PHE A 91 1.02 -10.30 -34.50
N GLY A 92 2.00 -9.56 -35.03
CA GLY A 92 1.77 -8.37 -35.86
C GLY A 92 1.06 -7.23 -35.12
N VAL A 93 1.04 -7.25 -33.78
CA VAL A 93 0.36 -6.25 -32.94
C VAL A 93 1.40 -5.31 -32.38
N ASP A 94 1.31 -4.03 -32.72
CA ASP A 94 2.12 -2.98 -32.08
C ASP A 94 1.54 -2.66 -30.71
N LEU A 95 2.27 -3.04 -29.67
CA LEU A 95 1.96 -2.61 -28.30
C LEU A 95 2.37 -1.13 -28.16
N ALA A 96 1.40 -0.24 -28.26
CA ALA A 96 1.62 1.18 -27.99
C ALA A 96 1.98 1.37 -26.53
N LEU A 97 3.22 1.74 -26.25
CA LEU A 97 3.64 2.24 -24.94
C LEU A 97 3.07 3.66 -24.80
N THR A 98 1.84 3.73 -24.31
CA THR A 98 1.25 5.03 -23.91
C THR A 98 1.78 5.37 -22.53
N TRP A 99 2.25 6.60 -22.35
CA TRP A 99 2.59 7.12 -21.02
C TRP A 99 1.38 7.07 -20.09
N LEU A 100 1.60 7.08 -18.78
CA LEU A 100 0.54 6.99 -17.79
C LEU A 100 -0.65 7.86 -18.18
N ASP A 101 -1.75 7.22 -18.51
CA ASP A 101 -3.02 7.89 -18.78
C ASP A 101 -3.67 8.33 -17.46
N SER A 102 -4.59 9.29 -17.54
CA SER A 102 -5.37 9.79 -16.40
C SER A 102 -6.04 8.67 -15.60
N THR A 103 -6.50 7.62 -16.29
CA THR A 103 -7.09 6.42 -15.68
C THR A 103 -6.08 5.66 -14.82
N GLN A 104 -4.85 5.48 -15.31
CA GLN A 104 -3.78 4.79 -14.58
C GLN A 104 -3.34 5.59 -13.35
N LEU A 105 -3.25 6.91 -13.47
CA LEU A 105 -2.99 7.79 -12.33
C LEU A 105 -4.11 7.73 -11.30
N GLY A 106 -5.37 7.64 -11.73
CA GLY A 106 -6.52 7.44 -10.86
C GLY A 106 -6.46 6.11 -10.09
N ILE A 107 -6.08 5.03 -10.76
CA ILE A 107 -5.88 3.71 -10.12
C ILE A 107 -4.73 3.76 -9.10
N LEU A 108 -3.58 4.33 -9.45
CA LEU A 108 -2.46 4.51 -8.52
C LEU A 108 -2.87 5.35 -7.30
N GLY A 109 -3.58 6.45 -7.52
CA GLY A 109 -4.11 7.29 -6.45
C GLY A 109 -5.09 6.53 -5.53
N SER A 110 -5.95 5.68 -6.09
CA SER A 110 -6.88 4.86 -5.31
C SER A 110 -6.17 3.79 -4.47
N VAL A 111 -5.11 3.18 -4.99
CA VAL A 111 -4.27 2.21 -4.26
C VAL A 111 -3.57 2.89 -3.07
N ILE A 112 -2.97 4.05 -3.30
CA ILE A 112 -2.32 4.83 -2.24
C ILE A 112 -3.35 5.27 -1.19
N GLY A 113 -4.50 5.76 -1.63
CA GLY A 113 -5.60 6.15 -0.74
C GLY A 113 -6.12 5.00 0.12
N ALA A 114 -6.34 3.83 -0.49
CA ALA A 114 -6.76 2.62 0.22
C ALA A 114 -5.71 2.18 1.26
N ALA A 115 -4.44 2.23 0.91
CA ALA A 115 -3.35 1.88 1.82
C ALA A 115 -3.27 2.83 3.03
N VAL A 116 -3.45 4.14 2.81
CA VAL A 116 -3.51 5.13 3.90
C VAL A 116 -4.69 4.86 4.82
N VAL A 117 -5.88 4.57 4.27
CA VAL A 117 -7.08 4.24 5.07
C VAL A 117 -6.83 2.98 5.91
N VAL A 118 -6.24 1.93 5.32
CA VAL A 118 -5.90 0.70 6.05
C VAL A 118 -4.87 0.98 7.16
N ALA A 119 -3.89 1.85 6.93
CA ALA A 119 -2.89 2.22 7.93
C ALA A 119 -3.47 3.03 9.10
N LEU A 120 -4.55 3.75 8.89
CA LEU A 120 -5.23 4.48 9.96
C LEU A 120 -5.86 3.54 11.00
N ILE A 121 -6.26 2.32 10.62
CA ILE A 121 -6.87 1.33 11.52
C ILE A 121 -5.92 0.98 12.67
N PRO A 122 -4.70 0.45 12.44
CA PRO A 122 -3.75 0.17 13.50
C PRO A 122 -3.26 1.45 14.20
N GLY A 123 -3.14 2.56 13.47
CA GLY A 123 -2.82 3.86 14.06
C GLY A 123 -3.83 4.30 15.12
N PHE A 124 -5.12 4.13 14.84
CA PHE A 124 -6.20 4.44 15.78
C PHE A 124 -6.23 3.48 16.97
N ILE A 125 -5.97 2.18 16.73
CA ILE A 125 -5.85 1.17 17.80
C ILE A 125 -4.68 1.53 18.73
N ALA A 126 -3.53 1.89 18.18
CA ALA A 126 -2.37 2.33 18.95
C ALA A 126 -2.67 3.60 19.77
N TYR A 127 -3.39 4.56 19.18
CA TYR A 127 -3.82 5.77 19.87
C TYR A 127 -4.76 5.49 21.05
N ARG A 128 -5.80 4.66 20.85
CA ARG A 128 -6.77 4.29 21.92
C ARG A 128 -6.11 3.57 23.08
N ARG A 129 -5.27 2.57 22.81
CA ARG A 129 -4.53 1.84 23.84
C ARG A 129 -3.62 2.77 24.65
N SER A 130 -3.04 3.77 23.98
CA SER A 130 -2.18 4.75 24.61
C SER A 130 -2.88 5.63 25.66
N ILE A 131 -4.18 5.86 25.51
CA ILE A 131 -4.96 6.66 26.49
C ILE A 131 -5.32 5.81 27.71
N GLN A 132 -5.60 4.52 27.53
CA GLN A 132 -5.99 3.60 28.61
C GLN A 132 -4.82 3.35 29.58
N ASP A 133 -3.61 3.17 29.09
CA ASP A 133 -2.41 2.98 29.92
C ASP A 133 -2.00 4.25 30.70
N GLY A 134 -2.37 5.44 30.21
CA GLY A 134 -2.14 6.71 30.89
C GLY A 134 -3.06 6.96 32.09
N LEU A 135 -4.19 6.27 32.18
CA LEU A 135 -5.15 6.37 33.30
C LEU A 135 -4.91 5.32 34.41
N ALA A 136 -4.17 4.24 34.06
CA ALA A 136 -3.87 3.18 35.05
C ALA A 136 -2.71 3.49 36.00
N LEU A 137 -2.01 4.60 35.81
CA LEU A 137 -0.92 5.06 36.69
C LEU A 137 -1.36 6.05 37.77
N LYS A 138 -2.64 6.08 38.11
CA LYS A 138 -3.17 6.84 39.27
C LYS A 138 -3.74 5.88 40.31
N VAL A 139 -2.91 5.01 40.85
CA VAL A 139 -3.10 4.41 42.19
C VAL A 139 -1.73 4.29 42.83
#